data_074467e18d2c4f93b6d75d5f3952b822
#
_entry.id   074467e18d2c4f93b6d75d5f3952b822
#
_cell.length_a   1.000
_cell.length_b   1.000
_cell.length_c   1.000
_cell.angle_alpha   90.00
_cell.angle_beta   90.00
_cell.angle_gamma   90.00
#
_symmetry.space_group_name_H-M   'P 1'
#
loop_
_entity.id
_entity.type
_entity.pdbx_description
1 polymer ?
#
loop_
_entity_poly.entity_id
_entity_poly.type
_entity_poly.pdbx_seq_one_letter_code
_entity_poly.pdbx_strand_id
1 'polypeptide(L)'
;MTKLEQRITLADDFYLYDTPGVLWPRIIVEKSGYNLAASGAIGVNAFDDEEVALELLHYLIPKYPQALALRYKIKDVSSHTDETMLEAIARFRGAIQSGGRVNNTKAAEIVIHDFRSAALGRLTLETPAEFAEWLASGLQADADRALRKEALQKEKKTARKAKPKN
;
A
#
# COMPACT_ATOMS: atom_id res chain seq x y z
N MET A 1 -8.73 -12.90 11.36
CA MET A 1 -7.73 -12.67 12.43
C MET A 1 -7.84 -13.81 13.43
N THR A 2 -6.76 -14.54 13.60
CA THR A 2 -6.68 -15.62 14.60
C THR A 2 -6.72 -14.97 15.97
N LYS A 3 -7.68 -15.36 16.81
CA LYS A 3 -7.85 -14.80 18.17
C LYS A 3 -7.12 -15.60 19.25
N LEU A 4 -6.52 -16.72 18.89
CA LEU A 4 -5.84 -17.63 19.79
C LEU A 4 -4.46 -17.97 19.25
N GLU A 5 -3.50 -18.10 20.15
CA GLU A 5 -2.18 -18.61 19.87
C GLU A 5 -2.29 -20.03 19.30
N GLN A 6 -1.68 -20.28 18.15
CA GLN A 6 -1.67 -21.59 17.52
C GLN A 6 -0.24 -22.16 17.53
N ARG A 7 -0.07 -23.34 18.12
CA ARG A 7 1.17 -24.09 18.07
C ARG A 7 1.18 -25.05 16.87
N ILE A 8 2.17 -24.93 16.02
CA ILE A 8 2.38 -25.81 14.86
C ILE A 8 3.67 -26.60 15.11
N THR A 9 3.58 -27.93 15.10
CA THR A 9 4.75 -28.80 15.22
C THR A 9 5.41 -28.92 13.85
N LEU A 10 6.67 -28.53 13.73
CA LEU A 10 7.45 -28.60 12.50
C LEU A 10 8.34 -29.84 12.44
N ALA A 11 8.88 -30.26 13.59
CA ALA A 11 9.65 -31.49 13.78
C ALA A 11 9.58 -31.91 15.27
N ASP A 12 10.16 -33.05 15.62
CA ASP A 12 10.29 -33.49 17.01
C ASP A 12 11.03 -32.41 17.81
N ASP A 13 10.39 -31.93 18.90
CA ASP A 13 10.87 -30.87 19.78
C ASP A 13 11.06 -29.48 19.14
N PHE A 14 10.53 -29.27 17.89
CA PHE A 14 10.56 -27.96 17.23
C PHE A 14 9.16 -27.46 16.91
N TYR A 15 8.79 -26.36 17.57
CA TYR A 15 7.44 -25.78 17.50
C TYR A 15 7.47 -24.36 16.98
N LEU A 16 6.53 -24.01 16.10
CA LEU A 16 6.23 -22.64 15.70
C LEU A 16 4.98 -22.20 16.46
N TYR A 17 5.06 -21.05 17.12
CA TYR A 17 3.92 -20.39 17.73
C TYR A 17 3.47 -19.23 16.84
N ASP A 18 2.25 -19.35 16.32
CA ASP A 18 1.59 -18.24 15.64
C ASP A 18 1.03 -17.28 16.71
N THR A 19 1.60 -16.11 16.80
CA THR A 19 1.09 -15.04 17.65
C THR A 19 0.16 -14.15 16.84
N PRO A 20 -1.03 -13.79 17.38
CA PRO A 20 -1.93 -12.88 16.67
C PRO A 20 -1.20 -11.61 16.25
N GLY A 21 -1.26 -11.28 14.96
CA GLY A 21 -0.60 -10.10 14.42
C GLY A 21 -1.14 -8.83 15.09
N VAL A 22 -0.26 -8.08 15.71
CA VAL A 22 -0.55 -6.76 16.28
C VAL A 22 0.12 -5.73 15.39
N LEU A 23 -0.68 -5.04 14.60
CA LEU A 23 -0.21 -3.85 13.88
C LEU A 23 -0.21 -2.66 14.83
N TRP A 24 0.78 -1.79 14.67
CA TRP A 24 0.79 -0.50 15.33
C TRP A 24 -0.51 0.24 15.01
N PRO A 25 -1.13 0.94 15.97
CA PRO A 25 -2.38 1.66 15.77
C PRO A 25 -2.32 2.68 14.62
N ARG A 26 -1.10 3.04 14.23
CA ARG A 26 -0.83 3.98 13.16
C ARG A 26 0.51 3.71 12.49
N ILE A 27 0.48 3.68 11.16
CA ILE A 27 1.67 3.60 10.33
C ILE A 27 2.09 5.03 10.00
N ILE A 28 3.28 5.44 10.49
CA ILE A 28 3.83 6.79 10.28
C ILE A 28 4.31 6.95 8.83
N VAL A 29 4.92 5.92 8.28
CA VAL A 29 5.41 5.88 6.90
C VAL A 29 4.31 5.33 6.00
N GLU A 30 3.61 6.22 5.29
CA GLU A 30 2.49 5.86 4.43
C GLU A 30 2.89 4.84 3.36
N LYS A 31 4.05 5.01 2.72
CA LYS A 31 4.60 4.06 1.74
C LYS A 31 4.80 2.65 2.30
N SER A 32 5.25 2.53 3.54
CA SER A 32 5.34 1.21 4.20
C SER A 32 3.95 0.60 4.43
N GLY A 33 2.92 1.41 4.61
CA GLY A 33 1.53 0.97 4.66
C GLY A 33 1.11 0.31 3.35
N TYR A 34 1.37 0.95 2.22
CA TYR A 34 1.11 0.39 0.89
C TYR A 34 1.94 -0.87 0.62
N ASN A 35 3.22 -0.90 1.02
CA ASN A 35 4.07 -2.08 0.89
C ASN A 35 3.53 -3.28 1.70
N LEU A 36 3.05 -3.05 2.92
CA LEU A 36 2.41 -4.06 3.76
C LEU A 36 1.07 -4.54 3.16
N ALA A 37 0.29 -3.62 2.59
CA ALA A 37 -0.94 -3.96 1.89
C ALA A 37 -0.64 -4.77 0.62
N ALA A 38 0.32 -4.34 -0.21
CA ALA A 38 0.74 -5.05 -1.41
C ALA A 38 1.23 -6.48 -1.10
N SER A 39 1.99 -6.67 -0.01
CA SER A 39 2.46 -7.99 0.42
C SER A 39 1.38 -8.88 1.04
N GLY A 40 0.21 -8.32 1.39
CA GLY A 40 -0.86 -9.03 2.08
C GLY A 40 -0.69 -9.14 3.60
N ALA A 41 0.27 -8.42 4.18
CA ALA A 41 0.47 -8.37 5.63
C ALA A 41 -0.64 -7.58 6.36
N ILE A 42 -1.30 -6.68 5.64
CA ILE A 42 -2.49 -5.94 6.10
C ILE A 42 -3.71 -6.47 5.33
N GLY A 43 -4.84 -6.65 6.05
CA GLY A 43 -6.07 -7.14 5.43
C GLY A 43 -6.67 -6.17 4.40
N VAL A 44 -7.41 -6.72 3.45
CA VAL A 44 -8.02 -6.05 2.28
C VAL A 44 -8.96 -4.87 2.62
N ASN A 45 -9.39 -4.71 3.85
CA ASN A 45 -10.29 -3.62 4.26
C ASN A 45 -9.54 -2.37 4.77
N ALA A 46 -8.22 -2.38 4.79
CA ALA A 46 -7.43 -1.28 5.31
C ALA A 46 -6.99 -0.28 4.23
N PHE A 47 -6.96 -0.72 2.97
CA PHE A 47 -6.56 0.07 1.81
C PHE A 47 -7.43 -0.29 0.61
N ASP A 48 -7.56 0.65 -0.33
CA ASP A 48 -8.16 0.39 -1.63
C ASP A 48 -7.14 -0.35 -2.54
N ASP A 49 -7.55 -1.45 -3.16
CA ASP A 49 -6.66 -2.26 -4.00
C ASP A 49 -6.15 -1.48 -5.22
N GLU A 50 -6.95 -0.53 -5.76
CA GLU A 50 -6.53 0.30 -6.88
C GLU A 50 -5.41 1.27 -6.46
N GLU A 51 -5.54 1.91 -5.30
CA GLU A 51 -4.49 2.76 -4.73
C GLU A 51 -3.22 1.94 -4.45
N VAL A 52 -3.34 0.75 -3.88
CA VAL A 52 -2.20 -0.15 -3.63
C VAL A 52 -1.49 -0.53 -4.92
N ALA A 53 -2.24 -0.86 -5.97
CA ALA A 53 -1.66 -1.22 -7.27
C ALA A 53 -0.97 -0.03 -7.95
N LEU A 54 -1.55 1.17 -7.86
CA LEU A 54 -0.95 2.40 -8.40
C LEU A 54 0.36 2.72 -7.67
N GLU A 55 0.38 2.72 -6.34
CA GLU A 55 1.60 2.94 -5.56
C GLU A 55 2.69 1.88 -5.86
N LEU A 56 2.29 0.62 -6.02
CA LEU A 56 3.18 -0.45 -6.41
C LEU A 56 3.78 -0.19 -7.80
N LEU A 57 2.96 0.16 -8.79
CA LEU A 57 3.40 0.48 -10.16
C LEU A 57 4.28 1.74 -10.19
N HIS A 58 3.93 2.77 -9.41
CA HIS A 58 4.73 3.98 -9.25
C HIS A 58 6.18 3.66 -8.83
N TYR A 59 6.34 2.70 -7.92
CA TYR A 59 7.66 2.24 -7.49
C TYR A 59 8.34 1.33 -8.52
N LEU A 60 7.59 0.41 -9.15
CA LEU A 60 8.15 -0.60 -10.04
C LEU A 60 8.57 -0.06 -11.41
N ILE A 61 7.89 0.94 -11.96
CA ILE A 61 8.18 1.52 -13.27
C ILE A 61 9.64 2.00 -13.36
N PRO A 62 10.15 2.85 -12.46
CA PRO A 62 11.53 3.30 -12.52
C PRO A 62 12.55 2.28 -12.02
N LYS A 63 12.20 1.40 -11.09
CA LYS A 63 13.14 0.48 -10.43
C LYS A 63 13.26 -0.88 -11.13
N TYR A 64 12.15 -1.39 -11.68
CA TYR A 64 12.07 -2.73 -12.25
C TYR A 64 11.36 -2.78 -13.62
N PRO A 65 11.71 -1.87 -14.58
CA PRO A 65 10.99 -1.80 -15.86
C PRO A 65 11.06 -3.12 -16.64
N GLN A 66 12.17 -3.87 -16.54
CA GLN A 66 12.32 -5.14 -17.23
C GLN A 66 11.35 -6.21 -16.71
N ALA A 67 11.08 -6.23 -15.40
CA ALA A 67 10.13 -7.16 -14.82
C ALA A 67 8.71 -6.93 -15.34
N LEU A 68 8.28 -5.66 -15.42
CA LEU A 68 7.00 -5.26 -15.99
C LEU A 68 6.93 -5.56 -17.50
N ALA A 69 7.97 -5.19 -18.24
CA ALA A 69 8.05 -5.46 -19.68
C ALA A 69 7.94 -6.96 -20.00
N LEU A 70 8.67 -7.79 -19.27
CA LEU A 70 8.66 -9.24 -19.45
C LEU A 70 7.28 -9.85 -19.11
N ARG A 71 6.70 -9.43 -17.98
CA ARG A 71 5.43 -9.99 -17.48
C ARG A 71 4.24 -9.60 -18.35
N TYR A 72 4.15 -8.33 -18.72
CA TYR A 72 2.98 -7.76 -19.40
C TYR A 72 3.19 -7.50 -20.90
N LYS A 73 4.37 -7.87 -21.44
CA LYS A 73 4.72 -7.68 -22.87
C LYS A 73 4.64 -6.21 -23.34
N ILE A 74 4.91 -5.28 -22.42
CA ILE A 74 4.93 -3.83 -22.69
C ILE A 74 6.35 -3.43 -23.09
N LYS A 75 6.52 -2.81 -24.27
CA LYS A 75 7.85 -2.50 -24.82
C LYS A 75 8.52 -1.30 -24.17
N ASP A 76 7.75 -0.26 -23.89
CA ASP A 76 8.26 1.00 -23.33
C ASP A 76 7.57 1.31 -22.00
N VAL A 77 8.05 0.64 -20.96
CA VAL A 77 7.54 0.79 -19.60
C VAL A 77 7.75 2.20 -19.08
N SER A 78 8.89 2.82 -19.42
CA SER A 78 9.29 4.13 -18.87
C SER A 78 8.46 5.30 -19.41
N SER A 79 7.70 5.12 -20.50
CA SER A 79 6.78 6.13 -21.03
C SER A 79 5.44 6.16 -20.33
N HIS A 80 5.15 5.19 -19.46
CA HIS A 80 3.89 5.09 -18.77
C HIS A 80 3.94 5.78 -17.39
N THR A 81 2.81 6.39 -17.01
CA THR A 81 2.50 6.67 -15.59
C THR A 81 1.94 5.39 -14.96
N ASP A 82 1.77 5.40 -13.63
CA ASP A 82 1.12 4.33 -12.89
C ASP A 82 -0.28 4.01 -13.43
N GLU A 83 -1.11 5.04 -13.69
CA GLU A 83 -2.47 4.87 -14.24
C GLU A 83 -2.42 4.29 -15.66
N THR A 84 -1.60 4.86 -16.55
CA THR A 84 -1.52 4.36 -17.93
C THR A 84 -0.90 2.97 -18.03
N MET A 85 -0.02 2.62 -17.08
CA MET A 85 0.52 1.28 -16.92
C MET A 85 -0.57 0.30 -16.47
N LEU A 86 -1.39 0.69 -15.47
CA LEU A 86 -2.51 -0.12 -15.01
C LEU A 86 -3.51 -0.40 -16.14
N GLU A 87 -3.84 0.63 -16.94
CA GLU A 87 -4.68 0.46 -18.14
C GLU A 87 -4.07 -0.48 -19.18
N ALA A 88 -2.77 -0.35 -19.45
CA ALA A 88 -2.07 -1.22 -20.40
C ALA A 88 -2.09 -2.68 -19.92
N ILE A 89 -1.86 -2.91 -18.62
CA ILE A 89 -1.97 -4.23 -18.00
C ILE A 89 -3.40 -4.77 -18.11
N ALA A 90 -4.41 -3.95 -17.83
CA ALA A 90 -5.81 -4.34 -17.94
C ALA A 90 -6.15 -4.83 -19.36
N ARG A 91 -5.74 -4.07 -20.39
CA ARG A 91 -5.93 -4.46 -21.80
C ARG A 91 -5.21 -5.76 -22.13
N PHE A 92 -3.97 -5.90 -21.72
CA PHE A 92 -3.18 -7.11 -21.95
C PHE A 92 -3.78 -8.35 -21.28
N ARG A 93 -4.31 -8.20 -20.07
CA ARG A 93 -4.88 -9.28 -19.26
C ARG A 93 -6.38 -9.51 -19.49
N GLY A 94 -7.01 -8.72 -20.37
CA GLY A 94 -8.43 -8.85 -20.68
C GLY A 94 -9.35 -8.37 -19.54
N ALA A 95 -8.86 -7.51 -18.64
CA ALA A 95 -9.66 -6.88 -17.59
C ALA A 95 -10.50 -5.73 -18.17
N ILE A 96 -11.48 -6.10 -19.01
CA ILE A 96 -12.33 -5.18 -19.77
C ILE A 96 -13.79 -5.40 -19.38
N GLN A 97 -14.52 -4.32 -19.17
CA GLN A 97 -15.95 -4.31 -18.91
C GLN A 97 -16.76 -4.22 -20.23
N SER A 98 -18.07 -4.42 -20.14
CA SER A 98 -18.99 -4.19 -21.24
C SER A 98 -18.82 -2.78 -21.82
N GLY A 99 -18.75 -2.67 -23.15
CA GLY A 99 -18.48 -1.40 -23.83
C GLY A 99 -17.00 -1.04 -23.98
N GLY A 100 -16.08 -1.97 -23.70
CA GLY A 100 -14.64 -1.79 -23.96
C GLY A 100 -13.90 -0.93 -22.94
N ARG A 101 -14.55 -0.56 -21.83
CA ARG A 101 -13.90 0.18 -20.74
C ARG A 101 -12.98 -0.72 -19.94
N VAL A 102 -11.88 -0.15 -19.46
CA VAL A 102 -10.96 -0.84 -18.56
C VAL A 102 -11.62 -1.07 -17.19
N ASN A 103 -11.40 -2.25 -16.62
CA ASN A 103 -11.78 -2.57 -15.26
C ASN A 103 -10.55 -2.41 -14.36
N ASN A 104 -10.36 -1.22 -13.80
CA ASN A 104 -9.21 -0.89 -12.96
C ASN A 104 -9.13 -1.77 -11.71
N THR A 105 -10.24 -2.03 -11.06
CA THR A 105 -10.29 -2.91 -9.88
C THR A 105 -9.75 -4.29 -10.21
N LYS A 106 -10.20 -4.87 -11.34
CA LYS A 106 -9.69 -6.18 -11.78
C LYS A 106 -8.23 -6.15 -12.19
N ALA A 107 -7.78 -5.05 -12.80
CA ALA A 107 -6.38 -4.84 -13.14
C ALA A 107 -5.52 -4.73 -11.87
N ALA A 108 -5.96 -4.00 -10.87
CA ALA A 108 -5.30 -3.87 -9.57
C ALA A 108 -5.14 -5.23 -8.86
N GLU A 109 -6.21 -6.02 -8.78
CA GLU A 109 -6.15 -7.39 -8.27
C GLU A 109 -5.09 -8.23 -8.98
N ILE A 110 -5.00 -8.12 -10.32
CA ILE A 110 -4.01 -8.84 -11.12
C ILE A 110 -2.60 -8.41 -10.77
N VAL A 111 -2.33 -7.11 -10.68
CA VAL A 111 -1.00 -6.57 -10.35
C VAL A 111 -0.56 -7.01 -8.96
N ILE A 112 -1.43 -6.87 -7.96
CA ILE A 112 -1.16 -7.29 -6.58
C ILE A 112 -0.94 -8.81 -6.50
N HIS A 113 -1.76 -9.60 -7.18
CA HIS A 113 -1.58 -11.04 -7.26
C HIS A 113 -0.26 -11.44 -7.92
N ASP A 114 0.10 -10.81 -9.05
CA ASP A 114 1.34 -11.09 -9.76
C ASP A 114 2.57 -10.72 -8.91
N PHE A 115 2.47 -9.67 -8.08
CA PHE A 115 3.50 -9.33 -7.10
C PHE A 115 3.59 -10.40 -6.00
N ARG A 116 2.50 -10.74 -5.34
CA ARG A 116 2.45 -11.72 -4.23
C ARG A 116 2.90 -13.13 -4.65
N SER A 117 2.58 -13.53 -5.86
CA SER A 117 2.97 -14.83 -6.43
C SER A 117 4.40 -14.87 -6.98
N ALA A 118 5.16 -13.77 -6.84
CA ALA A 118 6.49 -13.59 -7.42
C ALA A 118 6.53 -13.74 -8.97
N ALA A 119 5.39 -13.58 -9.65
CA ALA A 119 5.33 -13.62 -11.12
C ALA A 119 6.09 -12.45 -11.79
N LEU A 120 6.37 -11.38 -11.03
CA LEU A 120 7.23 -10.27 -11.42
C LEU A 120 8.71 -10.51 -11.07
N GLY A 121 9.06 -11.66 -10.48
CA GLY A 121 10.40 -11.98 -9.99
C GLY A 121 10.60 -11.54 -8.53
N ARG A 122 11.87 -11.55 -8.11
CA ARG A 122 12.24 -11.12 -6.75
C ARG A 122 12.43 -9.60 -6.74
N LEU A 123 11.58 -8.92 -5.99
CA LEU A 123 11.52 -7.46 -5.91
C LEU A 123 11.67 -7.02 -4.46
N THR A 124 12.30 -5.86 -4.27
CA THR A 124 12.37 -5.15 -3.00
C THR A 124 11.58 -3.86 -3.16
N LEU A 125 10.65 -3.57 -2.24
CA LEU A 125 9.80 -2.38 -2.29
C LEU A 125 10.37 -1.19 -1.52
N GLU A 126 11.43 -1.41 -0.76
CA GLU A 126 12.13 -0.36 -0.04
C GLU A 126 13.57 -0.74 0.24
N THR A 127 14.44 0.24 0.33
CA THR A 127 15.80 0.08 0.81
C THR A 127 15.94 0.77 2.19
N PRO A 128 16.96 0.44 3.00
CA PRO A 128 17.17 1.13 4.27
C PRO A 128 17.30 2.65 4.13
N ALA A 129 17.90 3.14 3.05
CA ALA A 129 18.05 4.56 2.78
C ALA A 129 16.70 5.22 2.47
N GLU A 130 15.91 4.64 1.56
CA GLU A 130 14.57 5.11 1.23
C GLU A 130 13.66 5.13 2.47
N PHE A 131 13.70 4.07 3.27
CA PHE A 131 12.92 4.03 4.51
C PHE A 131 13.31 5.15 5.48
N ALA A 132 14.60 5.44 5.63
CA ALA A 132 15.07 6.53 6.50
C ALA A 132 14.54 7.91 6.03
N GLU A 133 14.54 8.16 4.72
CA GLU A 133 13.98 9.38 4.13
C GLU A 133 12.47 9.48 4.34
N TRP A 134 11.74 8.38 4.07
CA TRP A 134 10.29 8.34 4.27
C TRP A 134 9.89 8.50 5.73
N LEU A 135 10.67 7.91 6.65
CA LEU A 135 10.45 8.06 8.08
C LEU A 135 10.64 9.50 8.53
N ALA A 136 11.71 10.17 8.08
CA ALA A 136 11.95 11.57 8.40
C ALA A 136 10.79 12.45 7.91
N SER A 137 10.33 12.26 6.68
CA SER A 137 9.20 12.97 6.09
C SER A 137 7.89 12.68 6.83
N GLY A 138 7.66 11.42 7.18
CA GLY A 138 6.46 11.00 7.93
C GLY A 138 6.41 11.60 9.33
N LEU A 139 7.52 11.63 10.06
CA LEU A 139 7.61 12.26 11.38
C LEU A 139 7.34 13.76 11.31
N GLN A 140 7.87 14.45 10.29
CA GLN A 140 7.59 15.87 10.08
C GLN A 140 6.10 16.11 9.80
N ALA A 141 5.50 15.35 8.90
CA ALA A 141 4.08 15.45 8.59
C ALA A 141 3.19 15.19 9.82
N ASP A 142 3.61 14.28 10.70
CA ASP A 142 2.92 14.00 11.96
C ASP A 142 3.00 15.16 12.93
N ALA A 143 4.16 15.78 13.08
CA ALA A 143 4.34 16.94 13.92
C ALA A 143 3.47 18.12 13.43
N ASP A 144 3.46 18.39 12.11
CA ASP A 144 2.63 19.42 11.50
C ASP A 144 1.13 19.17 11.70
N ARG A 145 0.70 17.89 11.58
CA ARG A 145 -0.68 17.50 11.82
C ARG A 145 -1.09 17.69 13.29
N ALA A 146 -0.20 17.37 14.23
CA ALA A 146 -0.45 17.59 15.65
C ALA A 146 -0.62 19.09 15.95
N LEU A 147 0.25 19.94 15.45
CA LEU A 147 0.16 21.40 15.59
C LEU A 147 -1.15 21.96 15.02
N ARG A 148 -1.55 21.53 13.80
CA ARG A 148 -2.82 21.95 13.19
C ARG A 148 -4.02 21.51 14.03
N LYS A 149 -3.99 20.30 14.58
CA LYS A 149 -5.06 19.80 15.44
C LYS A 149 -5.19 20.61 16.74
N GLU A 150 -4.09 20.96 17.36
CA GLU A 150 -4.07 21.84 18.55
C GLU A 150 -4.60 23.23 18.25
N ALA A 151 -4.18 23.85 17.14
CA ALA A 151 -4.66 25.15 16.70
C ALA A 151 -6.19 25.14 16.52
N LEU A 152 -6.72 24.15 15.78
CA LEU A 152 -8.16 23.98 15.57
C LEU A 152 -8.94 23.75 16.88
N GLN A 153 -8.35 23.04 17.84
CA GLN A 153 -8.97 22.84 19.15
C GLN A 153 -9.01 24.13 19.98
N LYS A 154 -7.95 24.95 19.92
CA LYS A 154 -7.89 26.27 20.57
C LYS A 154 -8.94 27.21 19.98
N GLU A 155 -9.05 27.29 18.66
CA GLU A 155 -10.07 28.08 17.96
C GLU A 155 -11.51 27.68 18.36
N LYS A 156 -11.79 26.36 18.35
CA LYS A 156 -13.10 25.85 18.78
C LYS A 156 -13.43 26.18 20.23
N LYS A 157 -12.44 26.15 21.13
CA LYS A 157 -12.61 26.51 22.54
C LYS A 157 -12.87 28.01 22.72
N THR A 158 -12.18 28.88 21.99
CA THR A 158 -12.40 30.32 21.99
C THR A 158 -13.75 30.71 21.42
N ALA A 159 -14.13 30.14 20.28
CA ALA A 159 -15.45 30.34 19.68
C ALA A 159 -16.62 29.89 20.59
N ARG A 160 -16.42 28.79 21.35
CA ARG A 160 -17.43 28.29 22.30
C ARG A 160 -17.57 29.20 23.53
N LYS A 161 -16.49 29.87 23.96
CA LYS A 161 -16.53 30.84 25.07
C LYS A 161 -17.12 32.19 24.66
N ALA A 162 -17.04 32.55 23.38
CA ALA A 162 -17.57 33.80 22.81
C ALA A 162 -19.07 33.77 22.50
N LYS A 163 -19.74 32.61 22.55
CA LYS A 163 -21.21 32.51 22.38
C LYS A 163 -21.88 32.98 23.66
N PRO A 164 -22.76 34.02 23.63
CA PRO A 164 -23.51 34.45 24.79
C PRO A 164 -24.42 33.32 25.24
N LYS A 165 -24.47 33.14 26.57
CA LYS A 165 -25.50 32.29 27.20
C LYS A 165 -26.86 32.98 27.01
N ASN A 166 -27.71 32.41 26.16
CA ASN A 166 -29.13 32.71 26.20
C ASN A 166 -29.78 32.01 27.39
#